data_92b30e2a5ebf0afdaf746e4587b120da
#
_entry.id   92b30e2a5ebf0afdaf746e4587b120da
#
_cell.length_a   1.000
_cell.length_b   1.000
_cell.length_c   1.000
_cell.angle_alpha   90.00
_cell.angle_beta   90.00
_cell.angle_gamma   90.00
#
_symmetry.space_group_name_H-M   'P 1'
#
loop_
_entity.id
_entity.type
_entity.pdbx_description
1 polymer ?
#
loop_
_entity_poly.entity_id
_entity_poly.type
_entity_poly.pdbx_seq_one_letter_code
_entity_poly.pdbx_strand_id
1 'polypeptide(L)'
;MPDEPSIDPFLTQLGQGYTEAEVAEIEQYITEWDASSYISVAQNILDHASRKKFDPLKYLRKAHNFNKKGAVRVPKIGYRSDGSAVYRKANEYLIVRPDKFGIEKIVTYGVNDD
;
A
#
# COMPACT_ATOMS: atom_id res chain seq x y z
N MET A 1 -30.68 1.69 13.74
CA MET A 1 -30.33 1.95 12.82
C MET A 1 -29.22 1.55 12.52
N PRO A 2 -29.14 1.15 11.69
CA PRO A 2 -27.98 0.65 11.44
C PRO A 2 -27.07 1.66 11.53
N ASP A 3 -26.18 1.36 12.14
CA ASP A 3 -25.16 2.16 12.13
C ASP A 3 -24.66 2.23 10.81
N GLU A 4 -24.62 3.34 10.29
CA GLU A 4 -23.92 3.53 9.14
C GLU A 4 -22.53 3.19 9.36
N PRO A 5 -21.92 2.38 8.55
CA PRO A 5 -20.52 2.13 8.68
C PRO A 5 -19.81 3.46 8.60
N SER A 6 -18.86 3.67 9.44
CA SER A 6 -18.11 4.89 9.39
C SER A 6 -17.44 4.96 8.05
N ILE A 7 -17.74 5.99 7.31
CA ILE A 7 -17.16 6.19 6.00
C ILE A 7 -15.81 6.82 6.17
N ASP A 8 -14.81 6.13 5.68
CA ASP A 8 -13.45 6.66 5.70
C ASP A 8 -13.36 7.73 4.62
N PRO A 9 -13.17 9.00 4.99
CA PRO A 9 -13.10 10.06 3.98
C PRO A 9 -11.93 9.88 3.03
N PHE A 10 -10.87 9.23 3.47
CA PHE A 10 -9.74 8.97 2.59
C PHE A 10 -10.08 7.91 1.56
N LEU A 11 -10.90 6.94 1.91
CA LEU A 11 -11.36 5.93 0.95
C LEU A 11 -12.25 6.57 -0.10
N THR A 12 -13.14 7.48 0.30
CA THR A 12 -13.98 8.22 -0.63
C THR A 12 -13.11 9.05 -1.59
N GLN A 13 -12.11 9.73 -1.04
CA GLN A 13 -11.20 10.53 -1.86
C GLN A 13 -10.42 9.64 -2.83
N LEU A 14 -9.98 8.49 -2.38
CA LEU A 14 -9.22 7.56 -3.18
C LEU A 14 -10.01 7.10 -4.40
N GLY A 15 -11.33 6.95 -4.27
CA GLY A 15 -12.18 6.51 -5.37
C GLY A 15 -12.68 7.61 -6.28
N GLN A 16 -12.41 8.88 -5.96
CA GLN A 16 -12.93 9.97 -6.77
C GLN A 16 -12.33 9.99 -8.17
N GLY A 17 -13.19 10.15 -9.16
CA GLY A 17 -12.75 10.23 -10.54
C GLY A 17 -12.59 8.89 -11.23
N TYR A 18 -12.86 7.80 -10.53
CA TYR A 18 -12.73 6.46 -11.10
C TYR A 18 -14.10 5.85 -11.39
N THR A 19 -14.13 4.91 -12.34
CA THR A 19 -15.36 4.17 -12.65
C THR A 19 -15.65 3.18 -11.53
N GLU A 20 -16.85 2.60 -11.53
CA GLU A 20 -17.22 1.58 -10.54
C GLU A 20 -16.27 0.39 -10.60
N ALA A 21 -15.89 -0.04 -11.80
CA ALA A 21 -14.96 -1.16 -11.95
C ALA A 21 -13.60 -0.81 -11.38
N GLU A 22 -13.15 0.42 -11.59
CA GLU A 22 -11.87 0.87 -11.05
C GLU A 22 -11.89 0.97 -9.53
N VAL A 23 -13.00 1.45 -8.97
CA VAL A 23 -13.16 1.52 -7.53
C VAL A 23 -13.14 0.11 -6.92
N ALA A 24 -13.79 -0.85 -7.56
CA ALA A 24 -13.76 -2.23 -7.09
C ALA A 24 -12.34 -2.80 -7.12
N GLU A 25 -11.58 -2.46 -8.14
CA GLU A 25 -10.18 -2.86 -8.23
C GLU A 25 -9.36 -2.25 -7.10
N ILE A 26 -9.56 -0.96 -6.82
CA ILE A 26 -8.89 -0.28 -5.72
C ILE A 26 -9.21 -0.97 -4.39
N GLU A 27 -10.48 -1.28 -4.16
CA GLU A 27 -10.91 -1.93 -2.93
C GLU A 27 -10.26 -3.29 -2.75
N GLN A 28 -10.04 -4.00 -3.83
CA GLN A 28 -9.37 -5.27 -3.78
C GLN A 28 -7.89 -5.10 -3.42
N TYR A 29 -7.23 -4.14 -4.02
CA TYR A 29 -5.80 -3.92 -3.76
C TYR A 29 -5.55 -3.44 -2.33
N ILE A 30 -6.41 -2.59 -1.77
CA ILE A 30 -6.16 -2.06 -0.43
C ILE A 30 -6.15 -3.15 0.64
N THR A 31 -6.72 -4.32 0.37
CA THR A 31 -6.66 -5.43 1.32
C THR A 31 -5.24 -5.96 1.48
N GLU A 32 -4.34 -5.62 0.57
CA GLU A 32 -2.94 -6.05 0.61
C GLU A 32 -2.06 -5.06 1.35
N TRP A 33 -2.61 -3.96 1.83
CA TRP A 33 -1.86 -2.87 2.41
C TRP A 33 -2.04 -2.76 3.91
N ASP A 34 -1.04 -2.15 4.58
CA ASP A 34 -1.05 -1.87 6.01
C ASP A 34 -1.18 -0.37 6.20
N ALA A 35 -1.94 0.05 7.20
CA ALA A 35 -2.11 1.48 7.47
C ALA A 35 -0.82 2.13 8.00
N SER A 36 0.09 1.33 8.56
CA SER A 36 1.33 1.82 9.14
C SER A 36 1.03 2.88 10.20
N SER A 37 1.64 4.05 10.10
CA SER A 37 1.41 5.13 11.07
C SER A 37 0.25 6.04 10.66
N TYR A 38 -0.43 5.73 9.58
CA TYR A 38 -1.57 6.52 9.11
C TYR A 38 -2.86 6.07 9.79
N ILE A 39 -3.88 6.91 9.70
CA ILE A 39 -5.18 6.59 10.28
C ILE A 39 -5.82 5.40 9.57
N SER A 40 -5.61 5.30 8.26
CA SER A 40 -6.20 4.22 7.47
C SER A 40 -5.29 3.86 6.31
N VAL A 41 -5.55 2.69 5.73
CA VAL A 41 -4.84 2.25 4.53
C VAL A 41 -5.04 3.27 3.39
N ALA A 42 -6.25 3.79 3.24
CA ALA A 42 -6.53 4.74 2.17
C ALA A 42 -5.68 6.01 2.33
N GLN A 43 -5.52 6.50 3.56
CA GLN A 43 -4.67 7.65 3.80
C GLN A 43 -3.22 7.36 3.44
N ASN A 44 -2.73 6.18 3.81
CA ASN A 44 -1.39 5.75 3.48
C ASN A 44 -1.16 5.79 1.96
N ILE A 45 -2.09 5.21 1.21
CA ILE A 45 -1.98 5.14 -0.25
C ILE A 45 -2.01 6.54 -0.87
N LEU A 46 -2.96 7.37 -0.44
CA LEU A 46 -3.08 8.72 -0.96
C LEU A 46 -1.82 9.54 -0.72
N ASP A 47 -1.27 9.46 0.49
CA ASP A 47 -0.08 10.23 0.82
C ASP A 47 1.13 9.78 0.01
N HIS A 48 1.38 8.48 -0.06
CA HIS A 48 2.53 7.97 -0.79
C HIS A 48 2.40 8.20 -2.30
N ALA A 49 1.22 7.99 -2.84
CA ALA A 49 1.00 8.23 -4.27
C ALA A 49 1.21 9.70 -4.61
N SER A 50 0.71 10.59 -3.76
CA SER A 50 0.85 12.02 -3.97
C SER A 50 2.32 12.45 -3.93
N ARG A 51 3.06 11.97 -2.95
CA ARG A 51 4.48 12.31 -2.83
C ARG A 51 5.29 11.83 -4.02
N LYS A 52 4.91 10.70 -4.58
CA LYS A 52 5.63 10.11 -5.71
C LYS A 52 5.04 10.52 -7.05
N LYS A 53 4.02 11.37 -7.02
CA LYS A 53 3.35 11.89 -8.21
C LYS A 53 2.75 10.80 -9.08
N PHE A 54 2.20 9.77 -8.43
CA PHE A 54 1.47 8.73 -9.12
C PHE A 54 -0.02 8.95 -8.98
N ASP A 55 -0.76 8.57 -10.03
CA ASP A 55 -2.19 8.36 -9.89
C ASP A 55 -2.41 7.21 -8.90
N PRO A 56 -3.32 7.33 -7.93
CA PRO A 56 -3.48 6.28 -6.91
C PRO A 56 -3.71 4.88 -7.47
N LEU A 57 -4.57 4.74 -8.47
CA LEU A 57 -4.83 3.43 -9.04
C LEU A 57 -3.59 2.87 -9.73
N LYS A 58 -2.86 3.72 -10.45
CA LYS A 58 -1.63 3.31 -11.09
C LYS A 58 -0.60 2.88 -10.06
N TYR A 59 -0.51 3.61 -8.95
CA TYR A 59 0.39 3.29 -7.85
C TYR A 59 0.05 1.91 -7.27
N LEU A 60 -1.23 1.67 -7.02
CA LEU A 60 -1.69 0.39 -6.50
C LEU A 60 -1.41 -0.76 -7.47
N ARG A 61 -1.63 -0.54 -8.76
CA ARG A 61 -1.35 -1.55 -9.77
C ARG A 61 0.13 -1.90 -9.82
N LYS A 62 0.99 -0.91 -9.74
CA LYS A 62 2.44 -1.16 -9.74
C LYS A 62 2.87 -1.95 -8.51
N ALA A 63 2.34 -1.60 -7.34
CA ALA A 63 2.66 -2.32 -6.12
C ALA A 63 2.16 -3.76 -6.17
N HIS A 64 0.93 -3.95 -6.66
CA HIS A 64 0.35 -5.28 -6.77
C HIS A 64 1.16 -6.16 -7.74
N ASN A 65 1.63 -5.57 -8.83
CA ASN A 65 2.36 -6.30 -9.84
C ASN A 65 3.84 -6.47 -9.51
N PHE A 66 4.30 -5.92 -8.40
CA PHE A 66 5.68 -6.12 -7.98
C PHE A 66 5.90 -7.60 -7.67
N ASN A 67 6.80 -8.22 -8.41
CA ASN A 67 7.01 -9.65 -8.27
C ASN A 67 8.04 -9.94 -7.19
N LYS A 68 7.56 -10.34 -6.02
CA LYS A 68 8.45 -10.67 -4.89
C LYS A 68 9.37 -11.84 -5.19
N LYS A 69 8.98 -12.70 -6.12
CA LYS A 69 9.70 -13.91 -6.41
C LYS A 69 10.98 -13.60 -7.16
N GLY A 70 11.60 -12.83 -7.37
CA GLY A 70 12.89 -12.51 -7.93
C GLY A 70 13.51 -11.35 -7.21
N ALA A 71 12.85 -10.89 -6.14
CA ALA A 71 13.34 -9.75 -5.40
C ALA A 71 14.21 -10.21 -4.23
N VAL A 72 15.12 -9.33 -3.81
CA VAL A 72 15.94 -9.58 -2.62
C VAL A 72 15.17 -9.05 -1.41
N ARG A 73 14.94 -9.90 -0.43
CA ARG A 73 14.25 -9.52 0.79
C ARG A 73 15.28 -9.17 1.86
N VAL A 74 15.21 -7.95 2.35
CA VAL A 74 16.11 -7.49 3.41
C VAL A 74 15.28 -7.13 4.63
N PRO A 75 15.43 -7.85 5.74
CA PRO A 75 14.71 -7.49 6.96
C PRO A 75 15.14 -6.11 7.43
N LYS A 76 14.20 -5.32 7.88
CA LYS A 76 14.52 -4.04 8.48
C LYS A 76 14.91 -4.27 9.93
N ILE A 77 16.17 -4.49 10.15
CA ILE A 77 16.71 -4.69 11.48
C ILE A 77 17.11 -3.32 12.01
N GLY A 78 16.92 -3.08 13.25
CA GLY A 78 17.37 -1.84 13.83
C GLY A 78 16.32 -1.28 14.76
N TYR A 79 15.94 -0.06 14.57
CA TYR A 79 15.09 0.61 15.54
C TYR A 79 13.64 0.13 15.57
N ARG A 80 13.24 -0.75 14.68
CA ARG A 80 11.90 -1.30 14.72
C ARG A 80 11.97 -2.81 14.63
N SER A 81 11.47 -3.49 15.66
CA SER A 81 11.41 -4.94 15.64
C SER A 81 9.99 -5.39 15.36
N ASP A 82 9.37 -4.80 14.33
CA ASP A 82 8.00 -5.11 13.98
C ASP A 82 7.89 -6.14 12.85
N GLY A 83 9.01 -6.69 12.43
CA GLY A 83 9.01 -7.69 11.36
C GLY A 83 9.03 -7.09 9.97
N SER A 84 9.17 -5.77 9.85
CA SER A 84 9.19 -5.13 8.54
C SER A 84 10.36 -5.61 7.70
N ALA A 85 10.16 -5.64 6.39
CA ALA A 85 11.20 -6.03 5.44
C ALA A 85 11.07 -5.21 4.16
N VAL A 86 12.13 -5.14 3.41
CA VAL A 86 12.15 -4.46 2.12
C VAL A 86 12.45 -5.50 1.04
N TYR A 87 11.59 -5.57 0.04
CA TYR A 87 11.88 -6.35 -1.17
C TYR A 87 12.45 -5.39 -2.21
N ARG A 88 13.58 -5.75 -2.79
CA ARG A 88 14.23 -4.92 -3.81
C ARG A 88 14.38 -5.70 -5.08
N LYS A 89 14.06 -5.08 -6.20
CA LYS A 89 14.20 -5.68 -7.51
C LYS A 89 14.47 -4.57 -8.51
N ALA A 90 15.63 -4.60 -9.15
CA ALA A 90 16.05 -3.53 -10.06
C ALA A 90 15.98 -2.19 -9.31
N ASN A 91 15.28 -1.21 -9.84
CA ASN A 91 15.15 0.09 -9.18
C ASN A 91 13.85 0.22 -8.39
N GLU A 92 13.12 -0.87 -8.21
CA GLU A 92 11.86 -0.85 -7.46
C GLU A 92 12.07 -1.41 -6.06
N TYR A 93 11.26 -0.96 -5.12
CA TYR A 93 11.26 -1.53 -3.78
C TYR A 93 9.84 -1.60 -3.23
N LEU A 94 9.62 -2.55 -2.35
CA LEU A 94 8.34 -2.74 -1.68
C LEU A 94 8.63 -2.97 -0.21
N ILE A 95 8.10 -2.12 0.64
CA ILE A 95 8.25 -2.27 2.09
C ILE A 95 7.00 -2.96 2.61
N VAL A 96 7.20 -4.02 3.40
CA VAL A 96 6.10 -4.80 3.94
C VAL A 96 6.25 -4.93 5.45
N ARG A 97 5.13 -5.27 6.09
CA ARG A 97 5.09 -5.47 7.53
C ARG A 97 4.06 -6.57 7.81
N PRO A 98 4.36 -7.54 8.68
CA PRO A 98 3.39 -8.59 8.97
C PRO A 98 2.23 -8.04 9.78
N ASP A 99 1.03 -8.51 9.48
CA ASP A 99 -0.13 -8.16 10.27
C ASP A 99 -0.21 -9.11 11.49
N LYS A 100 -1.30 -9.03 12.24
CA LYS A 100 -1.45 -9.84 13.45
C LYS A 100 -1.52 -11.34 13.15
N PHE A 101 -1.74 -11.73 11.91
CA PHE A 101 -1.76 -13.13 11.50
C PHE A 101 -0.45 -13.56 10.85
N GLY A 102 0.54 -12.67 10.80
CA GLY A 102 1.82 -12.97 10.17
C GLY A 102 1.84 -12.80 8.66
N ILE A 103 0.77 -12.27 8.08
CA ILE A 103 0.69 -12.04 6.64
C ILE A 103 1.32 -10.69 6.32
N GLU A 104 2.28 -10.69 5.41
CA GLU A 104 2.96 -9.45 5.05
C GLU A 104 2.03 -8.55 4.24
N LYS A 105 1.85 -7.33 4.74
CA LYS A 105 1.04 -6.32 4.07
C LYS A 105 1.96 -5.20 3.60
N ILE A 106 1.56 -4.53 2.52
CA ILE A 106 2.39 -3.49 1.91
C ILE A 106 2.27 -2.20 2.71
N VAL A 107 3.41 -1.61 3.04
CA VAL A 107 3.47 -0.31 3.70
C VAL A 107 3.71 0.78 2.66
N THR A 108 4.62 0.54 1.72
CA THR A 108 4.87 1.49 0.65
C THR A 108 5.54 0.79 -0.52
N TYR A 109 5.36 1.37 -1.68
CA TYR A 109 6.02 0.96 -2.92
C TYR A 109 6.75 2.17 -3.48
N GLY A 110 7.89 1.97 -4.07
CA GLY A 110 8.62 3.07 -4.67
C GLY A 110 9.56 2.63 -5.76
N VAL A 111 10.05 3.62 -6.49
CA VAL A 111 11.02 3.43 -7.54
C VAL A 111 12.19 4.37 -7.24
N ASN A 112 13.39 3.84 -7.23
CA ASN A 112 14.57 4.66 -7.02
C ASN A 112 14.96 5.27 -8.35
N ASP A 113 14.80 6.59 -8.43
CA ASP A 113 15.19 7.30 -9.61
C ASP A 113 16.55 7.86 -9.40
N ASP A 114 17.48 7.38 -10.11
CA ASP A 114 18.76 8.00 -10.07
C ASP A 114 19.14 8.49 -11.41
#